data_3823bd1f2d3db42a6ce5a0baac6be4eb
#
_entry.id   3823bd1f2d3db42a6ce5a0baac6be4eb
#
_cell.length_a   1.000
_cell.length_b   1.000
_cell.length_c   1.000
_cell.angle_alpha   90.00
_cell.angle_beta   90.00
_cell.angle_gamma   90.00
#
_symmetry.space_group_name_H-M   'P 1'
#
loop_
_entity.id
_entity.type
_entity.pdbx_description
1 polymer ?
#
loop_
_entity_poly.entity_id
_entity_poly.type
_entity_poly.pdbx_seq_one_letter_code
_entity_poly.pdbx_strand_id
1 'polypeptide(L)'
;MCQKKIYKQSYCFLNFLSFFIIKFLIILFKFFPKKNIKKEKVDIIYFGTEKTIPKKFLKYKIKKLENHLFLTEKDIKYFKIDILKKSKRQYYFALKILLKISTYRYNIEKYSPRIFLVTSEYSWTSSLLTEFCEKNKISHINYMHGDKKYYIRDSFFKFHKCYIWDEHYEKIFCELKAFKKQFEIIDYSSFIPKIEIKEKLYNTYYLQADETIEDINKIIKILKSLEIKTGYMGKIRCHPVYTSQKIKKIIPTEMLDLEKNIYYSIGMSNYIISKTSTVLYEAYIMESNNIVIDDFTQDKNNYNYLKELKWISIFKPHQRLSEII
;
A
#
# COMPACT_ATOMS: atom_id res chain seq x y z
N MET A 1 11.56 1.79 -20.94
CA MET A 1 11.63 3.19 -21.39
C MET A 1 11.04 4.18 -20.38
N CYS A 2 9.87 3.96 -19.77
CA CYS A 2 9.29 4.87 -18.78
C CYS A 2 10.12 5.04 -17.49
N GLN A 3 10.74 3.98 -16.99
CA GLN A 3 11.63 4.10 -15.84
C GLN A 3 12.82 5.05 -16.09
N LYS A 4 13.35 5.14 -17.32
CA LYS A 4 14.41 6.10 -17.67
C LYS A 4 13.96 7.55 -17.59
N LYS A 5 12.68 7.87 -17.83
CA LYS A 5 12.15 9.25 -17.73
C LYS A 5 11.94 9.71 -16.29
N ILE A 6 11.61 8.79 -15.39
CA ILE A 6 11.47 9.07 -13.94
C ILE A 6 12.85 9.31 -13.31
N TYR A 7 13.93 8.81 -13.92
CA TYR A 7 15.31 8.88 -13.47
C TYR A 7 16.09 10.09 -14.05
N LYS A 8 15.49 11.28 -14.15
CA LYS A 8 16.22 12.46 -14.61
C LYS A 8 17.09 13.09 -13.50
N GLN A 9 18.30 13.44 -13.86
CA GLN A 9 19.34 14.30 -13.24
C GLN A 9 19.64 14.15 -11.72
N SER A 10 18.66 14.24 -10.82
CA SER A 10 18.85 14.03 -9.38
C SER A 10 19.34 12.61 -9.03
N TYR A 11 19.06 11.64 -9.87
CA TYR A 11 19.49 10.25 -9.68
C TYR A 11 20.93 9.98 -10.10
N CYS A 12 21.55 10.79 -10.95
CA CYS A 12 22.97 10.61 -11.28
C CYS A 12 23.83 10.77 -10.04
N PHE A 13 23.58 11.81 -9.24
CA PHE A 13 24.31 12.04 -8.00
C PHE A 13 24.02 10.93 -6.96
N LEU A 14 22.76 10.59 -6.75
CA LEU A 14 22.37 9.50 -5.85
C LEU A 14 22.96 8.16 -6.29
N ASN A 15 23.01 7.91 -7.59
CA ASN A 15 23.58 6.68 -8.14
C ASN A 15 25.10 6.62 -7.90
N PHE A 16 25.80 7.72 -8.11
CA PHE A 16 27.23 7.86 -7.81
C PHE A 16 27.51 7.65 -6.30
N LEU A 17 26.79 8.36 -5.44
CA LEU A 17 26.93 8.23 -3.99
C LEU A 17 26.65 6.78 -3.54
N SER A 18 25.62 6.15 -4.11
CA SER A 18 25.24 4.76 -3.78
C SER A 18 26.34 3.76 -4.08
N PHE A 19 27.17 3.99 -5.10
CA PHE A 19 28.32 3.15 -5.40
C PHE A 19 29.33 3.10 -4.24
N PHE A 20 29.65 4.26 -3.68
CA PHE A 20 30.56 4.33 -2.52
C PHE A 20 29.94 3.74 -1.27
N ILE A 21 28.66 4.03 -1.02
CA ILE A 21 27.93 3.47 0.12
C ILE A 21 27.90 1.93 0.03
N ILE A 22 27.64 1.35 -1.12
CA ILE A 22 27.67 -0.10 -1.31
C ILE A 22 29.04 -0.68 -0.97
N LYS A 23 30.11 -0.08 -1.48
CA LYS A 23 31.48 -0.52 -1.18
C LYS A 23 31.76 -0.44 0.31
N PHE A 24 31.43 0.67 0.95
CA PHE A 24 31.60 0.88 2.37
C PHE A 24 30.82 -0.14 3.21
N LEU A 25 29.53 -0.35 2.92
CA LEU A 25 28.70 -1.34 3.60
C LEU A 25 29.25 -2.77 3.46
N ILE A 26 29.71 -3.15 2.28
CA ILE A 26 30.31 -4.48 2.04
C ILE A 26 31.57 -4.67 2.89
N ILE A 27 32.39 -3.63 3.06
CA ILE A 27 33.57 -3.64 3.93
C ILE A 27 33.11 -3.76 5.38
N LEU A 28 32.21 -2.90 5.82
CA LEU A 28 31.66 -2.93 7.18
C LEU A 28 31.15 -4.33 7.56
N PHE A 29 30.33 -4.94 6.72
CA PHE A 29 29.77 -6.27 6.99
C PHE A 29 30.83 -7.38 7.07
N LYS A 30 32.03 -7.18 6.51
CA LYS A 30 33.13 -8.12 6.67
C LYS A 30 33.83 -7.98 8.03
N PHE A 31 33.93 -6.76 8.54
CA PHE A 31 34.67 -6.46 9.78
C PHE A 31 33.77 -6.47 11.02
N PHE A 32 32.46 -6.32 10.89
CA PHE A 32 31.58 -6.45 12.05
C PHE A 32 31.44 -7.91 12.44
N PRO A 33 31.92 -8.27 13.67
CA PRO A 33 31.78 -9.61 14.17
C PRO A 33 30.30 -10.01 14.23
N LYS A 34 30.01 -11.28 14.02
CA LYS A 34 28.70 -11.86 14.25
C LYS A 34 28.21 -11.43 15.64
N LYS A 35 27.36 -10.40 15.74
CA LYS A 35 26.67 -10.15 17.00
C LYS A 35 26.00 -11.45 17.39
N ASN A 36 26.13 -11.84 18.66
CA ASN A 36 25.39 -12.99 19.19
C ASN A 36 23.89 -12.68 19.10
N ILE A 37 23.30 -13.02 17.94
CA ILE A 37 21.87 -12.82 17.69
C ILE A 37 21.17 -13.88 18.54
N LYS A 38 20.47 -13.43 19.59
CA LYS A 38 19.65 -14.33 20.41
C LYS A 38 18.56 -14.93 19.52
N LYS A 39 18.65 -16.23 19.27
CA LYS A 39 17.72 -16.94 18.40
C LYS A 39 16.37 -17.12 19.09
N GLU A 40 15.31 -16.88 18.33
CA GLU A 40 13.93 -17.13 18.74
C GLU A 40 13.22 -17.80 17.56
N LYS A 41 12.47 -18.88 17.79
CA LYS A 41 11.73 -19.54 16.69
C LYS A 41 10.41 -18.86 16.48
N VAL A 42 10.17 -18.39 15.25
CA VAL A 42 8.92 -17.76 14.80
C VAL A 42 8.55 -18.35 13.45
N ASP A 43 7.28 -18.61 13.19
CA ASP A 43 6.85 -19.22 11.92
C ASP A 43 6.78 -18.21 10.79
N ILE A 44 6.29 -16.99 11.09
CA ILE A 44 6.01 -15.96 10.10
C ILE A 44 6.59 -14.62 10.56
N ILE A 45 7.39 -14.01 9.70
CA ILE A 45 7.75 -12.59 9.83
C ILE A 45 6.87 -11.78 8.89
N TYR A 46 6.21 -10.73 9.42
CA TYR A 46 5.38 -9.87 8.60
C TYR A 46 5.91 -8.44 8.49
N PHE A 47 5.64 -7.84 7.34
CA PHE A 47 5.88 -6.42 7.07
C PHE A 47 4.62 -5.81 6.46
N GLY A 48 4.08 -4.80 7.12
CA GLY A 48 2.83 -4.15 6.73
C GLY A 48 1.90 -3.96 7.92
N THR A 49 0.59 -3.87 7.63
CA THR A 49 -0.46 -3.66 8.62
C THR A 49 -0.94 -5.00 9.17
N GLU A 50 -0.89 -5.17 10.48
CA GLU A 50 -1.33 -6.40 11.14
C GLU A 50 -2.82 -6.70 10.94
N LYS A 51 -3.64 -5.65 10.96
CA LYS A 51 -5.11 -5.74 10.82
C LYS A 51 -5.57 -6.42 9.53
N THR A 52 -4.77 -6.37 8.47
CA THR A 52 -5.10 -6.94 7.15
C THR A 52 -4.42 -8.29 6.91
N ILE A 53 -3.77 -8.88 7.92
CA ILE A 53 -3.19 -10.21 7.80
C ILE A 53 -4.32 -11.24 7.65
N PRO A 54 -4.30 -12.07 6.58
CA PRO A 54 -5.33 -13.10 6.41
C PRO A 54 -5.45 -14.03 7.61
N LYS A 55 -6.68 -14.23 8.11
CA LYS A 55 -6.98 -14.97 9.35
C LYS A 55 -6.29 -16.33 9.45
N LYS A 56 -6.11 -17.03 8.32
CA LYS A 56 -5.41 -18.31 8.26
C LYS A 56 -3.96 -18.27 8.76
N PHE A 57 -3.33 -17.11 8.82
CA PHE A 57 -1.98 -16.95 9.35
C PHE A 57 -1.94 -16.67 10.86
N LEU A 58 -3.06 -16.24 11.46
CA LEU A 58 -3.11 -15.87 12.88
C LEU A 58 -2.93 -17.06 13.84
N LYS A 59 -3.07 -18.28 13.35
CA LYS A 59 -2.80 -19.51 14.13
C LYS A 59 -1.30 -19.83 14.30
N TYR A 60 -0.44 -19.13 13.61
CA TYR A 60 1.01 -19.29 13.67
C TYR A 60 1.64 -18.29 14.62
N LYS A 61 2.84 -18.58 15.10
CA LYS A 61 3.64 -17.59 15.84
C LYS A 61 4.17 -16.54 14.84
N ILE A 62 3.56 -15.34 14.88
CA ILE A 62 3.90 -14.24 13.98
C ILE A 62 4.69 -13.15 14.70
N LYS A 63 5.59 -12.48 14.00
CA LYS A 63 6.34 -11.33 14.51
C LYS A 63 6.58 -10.30 13.43
N LYS A 64 6.58 -9.02 13.80
CA LYS A 64 6.88 -7.92 12.89
C LYS A 64 8.36 -7.94 12.50
N LEU A 65 8.64 -7.64 11.22
CA LEU A 65 9.99 -7.51 10.70
C LEU A 65 10.77 -6.44 11.45
N GLU A 66 11.97 -6.80 11.92
CA GLU A 66 12.89 -5.88 12.58
C GLU A 66 13.86 -5.26 11.57
N ASN A 67 14.03 -3.94 11.65
CA ASN A 67 14.88 -3.16 10.77
C ASN A 67 16.35 -3.13 11.23
N HIS A 68 16.97 -4.30 11.35
CA HIS A 68 18.39 -4.43 11.61
C HIS A 68 19.12 -4.94 10.37
N LEU A 69 20.36 -4.53 10.22
CA LEU A 69 21.18 -4.90 9.07
C LEU A 69 22.16 -6.00 9.45
N PHE A 70 22.15 -7.09 8.70
CA PHE A 70 23.10 -8.19 8.82
C PHE A 70 23.27 -8.89 7.47
N LEU A 71 24.50 -9.28 7.12
CA LEU A 71 24.78 -10.07 5.93
C LEU A 71 25.82 -11.13 6.23
N THR A 72 25.62 -12.31 5.62
CA THR A 72 26.64 -13.35 5.56
C THR A 72 27.56 -13.15 4.36
N GLU A 73 28.71 -13.82 4.33
CA GLU A 73 29.57 -13.83 3.14
C GLU A 73 28.85 -14.39 1.91
N LYS A 74 27.99 -15.38 2.11
CA LYS A 74 27.16 -15.96 1.05
C LYS A 74 26.20 -14.90 0.46
N ASP A 75 25.60 -14.06 1.30
CA ASP A 75 24.72 -12.98 0.83
C ASP A 75 25.48 -11.90 0.07
N ILE A 76 26.67 -11.54 0.54
CA ILE A 76 27.55 -10.58 -0.15
C ILE A 76 27.95 -11.13 -1.52
N LYS A 77 28.30 -12.42 -1.62
CA LYS A 77 28.63 -13.08 -2.89
C LYS A 77 27.42 -13.06 -3.84
N TYR A 78 26.24 -13.45 -3.34
CA TYR A 78 24.99 -13.39 -4.09
C TYR A 78 24.69 -11.97 -4.59
N PHE A 79 24.77 -10.97 -3.71
CA PHE A 79 24.55 -9.59 -4.09
C PHE A 79 25.49 -9.12 -5.20
N LYS A 80 26.79 -9.42 -5.11
CA LYS A 80 27.79 -9.02 -6.11
C LYS A 80 27.52 -9.64 -7.47
N ILE A 81 27.24 -10.95 -7.52
CA ILE A 81 27.12 -11.72 -8.76
C ILE A 81 25.75 -11.53 -9.40
N ASP A 82 24.69 -11.71 -8.62
CA ASP A 82 23.32 -11.81 -9.15
C ASP A 82 22.60 -10.46 -9.21
N ILE A 83 23.01 -9.49 -8.40
CA ILE A 83 22.34 -8.20 -8.34
C ILE A 83 23.22 -7.09 -8.90
N LEU A 84 24.38 -6.83 -8.29
CA LEU A 84 25.19 -5.68 -8.65
C LEU A 84 25.73 -5.77 -10.09
N LYS A 85 26.21 -6.94 -10.52
CA LYS A 85 26.69 -7.17 -11.89
C LYS A 85 25.55 -7.01 -12.92
N LYS A 86 24.36 -7.52 -12.60
CA LYS A 86 23.17 -7.47 -13.48
C LYS A 86 22.46 -6.12 -13.46
N SER A 87 22.67 -5.29 -12.46
CA SER A 87 22.02 -3.97 -12.32
C SER A 87 22.48 -2.93 -13.36
N LYS A 88 23.45 -3.26 -14.22
CA LYS A 88 23.95 -2.36 -15.28
C LYS A 88 24.30 -0.96 -14.77
N ARG A 89 25.02 -0.85 -13.65
CA ARG A 89 25.41 0.40 -12.98
C ARG A 89 24.27 1.21 -12.35
N GLN A 90 23.11 0.60 -12.10
CA GLN A 90 22.02 1.23 -11.34
C GLN A 90 22.28 1.06 -9.82
N TYR A 91 23.30 1.73 -9.32
CA TYR A 91 23.79 1.54 -7.94
C TYR A 91 22.76 1.95 -6.88
N TYR A 92 21.95 2.98 -7.12
CA TYR A 92 20.90 3.37 -6.20
C TYR A 92 19.84 2.26 -6.02
N PHE A 93 19.45 1.61 -7.10
CA PHE A 93 18.59 0.44 -7.05
C PHE A 93 19.26 -0.73 -6.31
N ALA A 94 20.53 -1.02 -6.66
CA ALA A 94 21.30 -2.08 -6.01
C ALA A 94 21.47 -1.83 -4.50
N LEU A 95 21.70 -0.58 -4.08
CA LEU A 95 21.79 -0.21 -2.66
C LEU A 95 20.48 -0.51 -1.91
N LYS A 96 19.34 -0.14 -2.49
CA LYS A 96 18.02 -0.44 -1.88
C LYS A 96 17.80 -1.95 -1.72
N ILE A 97 18.23 -2.75 -2.69
CA ILE A 97 18.15 -4.21 -2.60
C ILE A 97 19.11 -4.75 -1.53
N LEU A 98 20.34 -4.24 -1.46
CA LEU A 98 21.31 -4.64 -0.44
C LEU A 98 20.77 -4.42 0.97
N LEU A 99 20.19 -3.24 1.23
CA LEU A 99 19.59 -2.91 2.53
C LEU A 99 18.42 -3.84 2.86
N LYS A 100 17.55 -4.14 1.90
CA LYS A 100 16.43 -5.06 2.11
C LYS A 100 16.88 -6.50 2.34
N ILE A 101 17.85 -6.99 1.57
CA ILE A 101 18.44 -8.33 1.77
C ILE A 101 19.06 -8.41 3.17
N SER A 102 19.79 -7.38 3.61
CA SER A 102 20.41 -7.38 4.94
C SER A 102 19.39 -7.39 6.06
N THR A 103 18.28 -6.67 5.92
CA THR A 103 17.16 -6.73 6.85
C THR A 103 16.50 -8.11 6.86
N TYR A 104 16.26 -8.71 5.69
CA TYR A 104 15.69 -10.06 5.61
C TYR A 104 16.63 -11.09 6.22
N ARG A 105 17.95 -11.00 5.94
CA ARG A 105 18.95 -11.91 6.52
C ARG A 105 18.98 -11.82 8.03
N TYR A 106 18.93 -10.62 8.63
CA TYR A 106 18.86 -10.47 10.06
C TYR A 106 17.67 -11.22 10.68
N ASN A 107 16.49 -11.07 10.08
CA ASN A 107 15.29 -11.76 10.56
C ASN A 107 15.35 -13.28 10.32
N ILE A 108 16.01 -13.74 9.27
CA ILE A 108 16.24 -15.16 9.04
C ILE A 108 17.14 -15.74 10.13
N GLU A 109 18.25 -15.09 10.45
CA GLU A 109 19.19 -15.56 11.47
C GLU A 109 18.59 -15.56 12.87
N LYS A 110 17.78 -14.55 13.17
CA LYS A 110 17.14 -14.39 14.48
C LYS A 110 15.97 -15.34 14.69
N TYR A 111 15.11 -15.48 13.70
CA TYR A 111 13.79 -16.09 13.86
C TYR A 111 13.63 -17.43 13.13
N SER A 112 14.48 -17.73 12.16
CA SER A 112 14.35 -18.92 11.29
C SER A 112 12.93 -19.12 10.74
N PRO A 113 12.30 -18.08 10.13
CA PRO A 113 10.92 -18.14 9.71
C PRO A 113 10.75 -19.08 8.51
N ARG A 114 9.52 -19.60 8.34
CA ARG A 114 9.12 -20.33 7.12
C ARG A 114 8.51 -19.40 6.08
N ILE A 115 7.97 -18.25 6.51
CA ILE A 115 7.24 -17.32 5.66
C ILE A 115 7.66 -15.88 5.97
N PHE A 116 7.94 -15.11 4.92
CA PHE A 116 7.84 -13.66 4.94
C PHE A 116 6.50 -13.25 4.34
N LEU A 117 5.66 -12.60 5.15
CA LEU A 117 4.34 -12.12 4.79
C LEU A 117 4.39 -10.60 4.65
N VAL A 118 4.21 -10.07 3.44
CA VAL A 118 4.48 -8.66 3.13
C VAL A 118 3.33 -7.99 2.40
N THR A 119 3.29 -6.65 2.47
CA THR A 119 2.42 -5.78 1.67
C THR A 119 3.27 -4.95 0.71
N SER A 120 3.83 -5.60 -0.31
CA SER A 120 4.88 -5.00 -1.14
C SER A 120 4.73 -5.36 -2.62
N GLU A 121 3.61 -4.97 -3.22
CA GLU A 121 3.31 -5.20 -4.63
C GLU A 121 4.23 -4.43 -5.59
N TYR A 122 5.21 -3.69 -5.06
CA TYR A 122 6.16 -2.94 -5.88
C TYR A 122 7.14 -3.85 -6.61
N SER A 123 7.08 -3.82 -7.92
CA SER A 123 7.83 -4.72 -8.82
C SER A 123 9.34 -4.66 -8.66
N TRP A 124 9.87 -3.47 -8.41
CA TRP A 124 11.31 -3.23 -8.51
C TRP A 124 12.16 -3.86 -7.38
N THR A 125 11.55 -4.33 -6.30
CA THR A 125 12.27 -5.06 -5.24
C THR A 125 11.67 -6.43 -4.94
N SER A 126 10.37 -6.60 -5.10
CA SER A 126 9.64 -7.79 -4.66
C SER A 126 10.11 -9.07 -5.33
N SER A 127 10.29 -9.06 -6.65
CA SER A 127 10.74 -10.25 -7.40
C SER A 127 12.14 -10.71 -6.98
N LEU A 128 13.07 -9.78 -6.74
CA LEU A 128 14.43 -10.10 -6.28
C LEU A 128 14.44 -10.61 -4.84
N LEU A 129 13.58 -10.06 -3.97
CA LEU A 129 13.43 -10.57 -2.60
C LEU A 129 12.75 -11.93 -2.59
N THR A 130 11.86 -12.21 -3.52
CA THR A 130 11.27 -13.55 -3.68
C THR A 130 12.33 -14.56 -4.08
N GLU A 131 13.22 -14.25 -5.04
CA GLU A 131 14.35 -15.09 -5.39
C GLU A 131 15.31 -15.31 -4.21
N PHE A 132 15.57 -14.25 -3.42
CA PHE A 132 16.39 -14.37 -2.20
C PHE A 132 15.75 -15.30 -1.17
N CYS A 133 14.44 -15.18 -0.94
CA CYS A 133 13.70 -16.04 -0.03
C CYS A 133 13.71 -17.51 -0.51
N GLU A 134 13.49 -17.73 -1.80
CA GLU A 134 13.54 -19.07 -2.42
C GLU A 134 14.88 -19.75 -2.20
N LYS A 135 16.00 -19.04 -2.41
CA LYS A 135 17.37 -19.53 -2.12
C LYS A 135 17.58 -19.89 -0.65
N ASN A 136 16.80 -19.32 0.25
CA ASN A 136 16.83 -19.61 1.68
C ASN A 136 15.70 -20.55 2.14
N LYS A 137 14.96 -21.17 1.21
CA LYS A 137 13.83 -22.09 1.48
C LYS A 137 12.72 -21.45 2.31
N ILE A 138 12.43 -20.18 2.07
CA ILE A 138 11.41 -19.38 2.76
C ILE A 138 10.37 -18.96 1.74
N SER A 139 9.09 -19.10 2.08
CA SER A 139 8.01 -18.59 1.25
C SER A 139 7.88 -17.08 1.39
N HIS A 140 7.93 -16.36 0.28
CA HIS A 140 7.67 -14.91 0.22
C HIS A 140 6.25 -14.69 -0.29
N ILE A 141 5.36 -14.26 0.59
CA ILE A 141 3.92 -14.15 0.35
C ILE A 141 3.51 -12.69 0.47
N ASN A 142 2.82 -12.19 -0.54
CA ASN A 142 2.20 -10.87 -0.47
C ASN A 142 0.72 -10.96 -0.12
N TYR A 143 0.21 -9.99 0.61
CA TYR A 143 -1.21 -9.73 0.77
C TYR A 143 -1.51 -8.27 0.49
N MET A 144 -2.57 -8.03 -0.28
CA MET A 144 -2.97 -6.69 -0.65
C MET A 144 -3.48 -5.92 0.58
N HIS A 145 -3.09 -4.65 0.72
CA HIS A 145 -3.40 -3.84 1.91
C HIS A 145 -4.16 -2.56 1.61
N GLY A 146 -4.45 -2.30 0.35
CA GLY A 146 -5.19 -1.12 -0.11
C GLY A 146 -5.58 -1.30 -1.57
N ASP A 147 -6.56 -0.53 -2.02
CA ASP A 147 -6.99 -0.51 -3.41
C ASP A 147 -5.83 -0.24 -4.36
N LYS A 148 -5.85 -0.89 -5.53
CA LYS A 148 -4.80 -0.81 -6.54
C LYS A 148 -5.36 -0.30 -7.85
N LYS A 149 -4.59 0.61 -8.42
CA LYS A 149 -4.85 1.19 -9.74
C LYS A 149 -3.83 0.67 -10.75
N TYR A 150 -4.02 1.03 -11.99
CA TYR A 150 -3.11 0.68 -13.07
C TYR A 150 -1.82 1.52 -13.01
N TYR A 151 -0.88 1.14 -12.13
CA TYR A 151 0.41 1.82 -12.00
C TYR A 151 1.57 0.96 -12.46
N ILE A 152 2.44 1.53 -13.29
CA ILE A 152 3.65 0.86 -13.79
C ILE A 152 4.58 0.37 -12.66
N ARG A 153 4.51 0.96 -11.47
CA ARG A 153 5.26 0.51 -10.29
C ARG A 153 4.85 -0.87 -9.81
N ASP A 154 3.60 -1.26 -10.07
CA ASP A 154 3.01 -2.52 -9.64
C ASP A 154 3.06 -3.59 -10.75
N SER A 155 3.92 -3.38 -11.78
CA SER A 155 4.11 -4.27 -12.91
C SER A 155 5.23 -5.30 -12.68
N PHE A 156 5.14 -6.44 -13.38
CA PHE A 156 6.19 -7.48 -13.42
C PHE A 156 6.56 -8.10 -12.07
N PHE A 157 5.76 -7.94 -11.02
CA PHE A 157 6.10 -8.52 -9.74
C PHE A 157 5.83 -10.03 -9.69
N LYS A 158 6.62 -10.72 -8.86
CA LYS A 158 6.49 -12.15 -8.61
C LYS A 158 6.68 -12.43 -7.13
N PHE A 159 5.73 -13.15 -6.55
CA PHE A 159 5.78 -13.74 -5.22
C PHE A 159 5.57 -15.25 -5.34
N HIS A 160 5.81 -16.02 -4.28
CA HIS A 160 5.37 -17.41 -4.24
C HIS A 160 3.84 -17.49 -4.22
N LYS A 161 3.20 -16.54 -3.51
CA LYS A 161 1.75 -16.34 -3.48
C LYS A 161 1.42 -14.87 -3.24
N CYS A 162 0.35 -14.40 -3.86
CA CYS A 162 -0.16 -13.04 -3.68
C CYS A 162 -1.66 -13.09 -3.43
N TYR A 163 -2.08 -12.71 -2.23
CA TYR A 163 -3.49 -12.62 -1.85
C TYR A 163 -4.05 -11.29 -2.32
N ILE A 164 -5.11 -11.35 -3.08
CA ILE A 164 -5.85 -10.21 -3.64
C ILE A 164 -7.31 -10.30 -3.21
N TRP A 165 -8.04 -9.20 -3.34
CA TRP A 165 -9.41 -9.10 -2.84
C TRP A 165 -10.48 -9.50 -3.86
N ASP A 166 -10.17 -9.41 -5.16
CA ASP A 166 -11.14 -9.58 -6.23
C ASP A 166 -10.44 -9.95 -7.54
N GLU A 167 -11.17 -10.59 -8.46
CA GLU A 167 -10.70 -10.92 -9.82
C GLU A 167 -10.29 -9.68 -10.63
N HIS A 168 -10.89 -8.52 -10.34
CA HIS A 168 -10.52 -7.26 -10.97
C HIS A 168 -9.02 -6.95 -10.77
N TYR A 169 -8.49 -7.19 -9.58
CA TYR A 169 -7.06 -6.97 -9.29
C TYR A 169 -6.17 -7.97 -10.00
N GLU A 170 -6.60 -9.23 -10.15
CA GLU A 170 -5.87 -10.19 -10.97
C GLU A 170 -5.74 -9.69 -12.41
N LYS A 171 -6.84 -9.17 -13.00
CA LYS A 171 -6.84 -8.62 -14.35
C LYS A 171 -5.87 -7.45 -14.48
N ILE A 172 -5.94 -6.45 -13.60
CA ILE A 172 -5.03 -5.29 -13.61
C ILE A 172 -3.56 -5.76 -13.53
N PHE A 173 -3.24 -6.62 -12.59
CA PHE A 173 -1.86 -7.06 -12.38
C PHE A 173 -1.34 -7.93 -13.54
N CYS A 174 -2.19 -8.77 -14.14
CA CYS A 174 -1.84 -9.55 -15.33
C CYS A 174 -1.61 -8.65 -16.55
N GLU A 175 -2.42 -7.61 -16.76
CA GLU A 175 -2.18 -6.60 -17.79
C GLU A 175 -0.85 -5.87 -17.57
N LEU A 176 -0.48 -5.62 -16.33
CA LEU A 176 0.81 -5.09 -15.89
C LEU A 176 1.95 -6.14 -15.91
N LYS A 177 1.70 -7.32 -16.51
CA LYS A 177 2.70 -8.40 -16.68
C LYS A 177 3.19 -9.01 -15.38
N ALA A 178 2.39 -9.01 -14.32
CA ALA A 178 2.66 -9.80 -13.14
C ALA A 178 2.49 -11.31 -13.42
N PHE A 179 3.15 -12.15 -12.63
CA PHE A 179 3.10 -13.60 -12.81
C PHE A 179 1.72 -14.16 -12.38
N LYS A 180 0.92 -14.62 -13.34
CA LYS A 180 -0.49 -15.00 -13.10
C LYS A 180 -0.69 -16.07 -12.03
N LYS A 181 0.12 -17.13 -12.01
CA LYS A 181 -0.05 -18.28 -11.12
C LYS A 181 0.15 -17.98 -9.63
N GLN A 182 0.52 -16.75 -9.26
CA GLN A 182 0.73 -16.37 -7.86
C GLN A 182 -0.55 -15.92 -7.13
N PHE A 183 -1.61 -15.56 -7.86
CA PHE A 183 -2.80 -14.95 -7.27
C PHE A 183 -3.72 -15.96 -6.61
N GLU A 184 -4.25 -15.55 -5.45
CA GLU A 184 -5.33 -16.23 -4.72
C GLU A 184 -6.27 -15.16 -4.19
N ILE A 185 -7.55 -15.27 -4.51
CA ILE A 185 -8.58 -14.34 -4.03
C ILE A 185 -8.92 -14.70 -2.59
N ILE A 186 -8.96 -13.69 -1.73
CA ILE A 186 -9.44 -13.79 -0.36
C ILE A 186 -10.69 -12.95 -0.20
N ASP A 187 -11.64 -13.46 0.54
CA ASP A 187 -12.84 -12.70 0.91
C ASP A 187 -12.47 -11.53 1.84
N TYR A 188 -12.50 -10.32 1.28
CA TYR A 188 -12.20 -9.10 2.03
C TYR A 188 -13.28 -8.77 3.06
N SER A 189 -14.52 -9.23 2.87
CA SER A 189 -15.62 -9.01 3.82
C SER A 189 -15.28 -9.55 5.22
N SER A 190 -14.45 -10.60 5.26
CA SER A 190 -14.00 -11.21 6.51
C SER A 190 -13.17 -10.28 7.42
N PHE A 191 -12.61 -9.17 6.86
CA PHE A 191 -11.87 -8.17 7.62
C PHE A 191 -12.77 -7.04 8.14
N ILE A 192 -13.97 -6.90 7.59
CA ILE A 192 -14.92 -5.87 7.96
C ILE A 192 -15.75 -6.38 9.15
N PRO A 193 -15.80 -5.67 10.27
CA PRO A 193 -16.65 -6.06 11.38
C PRO A 193 -18.13 -5.92 10.99
N LYS A 194 -18.95 -6.85 11.40
CA LYS A 194 -20.41 -6.68 11.34
C LYS A 194 -20.78 -5.57 12.31
N ILE A 195 -21.33 -4.49 11.80
CA ILE A 195 -21.79 -3.37 12.60
C ILE A 195 -23.27 -3.12 12.32
N GLU A 196 -24.04 -2.93 13.37
CA GLU A 196 -25.42 -2.48 13.25
C GLU A 196 -25.45 -0.97 13.28
N ILE A 197 -25.97 -0.34 12.24
CA ILE A 197 -26.14 1.09 12.11
C ILE A 197 -27.60 1.37 11.93
N LYS A 198 -28.15 2.11 12.90
CA LYS A 198 -29.59 2.40 12.96
C LYS A 198 -29.98 3.60 12.12
N GLU A 199 -29.05 4.54 11.91
CA GLU A 199 -29.39 5.82 11.28
C GLU A 199 -28.22 6.39 10.47
N LYS A 200 -28.55 7.05 9.35
CA LYS A 200 -27.61 7.85 8.55
C LYS A 200 -27.66 9.30 9.10
N LEU A 201 -26.48 9.87 9.33
CA LEU A 201 -26.35 11.17 10.01
C LEU A 201 -25.58 12.21 9.16
N TYR A 202 -24.68 11.75 8.26
CA TYR A 202 -23.69 12.63 7.65
C TYR A 202 -23.54 12.39 6.15
N ASN A 203 -23.08 13.42 5.44
CA ASN A 203 -22.41 13.29 4.15
C ASN A 203 -20.91 13.39 4.41
N THR A 204 -20.16 12.29 4.27
CA THR A 204 -18.76 12.26 4.71
C THR A 204 -17.80 12.22 3.53
N TYR A 205 -16.86 13.18 3.50
CA TYR A 205 -15.75 13.20 2.56
C TYR A 205 -14.48 12.62 3.20
N TYR A 206 -13.94 11.58 2.58
CA TYR A 206 -12.73 10.86 3.05
C TYR A 206 -11.49 11.36 2.29
N LEU A 207 -10.60 12.08 2.99
CA LEU A 207 -9.37 12.63 2.43
C LEU A 207 -8.34 11.53 2.16
N GLN A 208 -7.47 11.80 1.19
CA GLN A 208 -6.31 10.98 0.84
C GLN A 208 -5.00 11.64 1.31
N ALA A 209 -3.96 11.64 0.46
CA ALA A 209 -2.65 12.16 0.80
C ALA A 209 -2.28 13.47 0.09
N ASP A 210 -3.06 13.87 -0.89
CA ASP A 210 -2.69 14.86 -1.90
C ASP A 210 -3.62 16.08 -1.98
N GLU A 211 -4.58 16.22 -1.06
CA GLU A 211 -5.47 17.38 -1.04
C GLU A 211 -4.70 18.65 -0.65
N THR A 212 -4.90 19.69 -1.45
CA THR A 212 -4.40 21.03 -1.22
C THR A 212 -5.36 21.83 -0.33
N ILE A 213 -4.93 23.02 0.14
CA ILE A 213 -5.81 23.97 0.87
C ILE A 213 -7.00 24.37 -0.01
N GLU A 214 -6.76 24.57 -1.30
CA GLU A 214 -7.81 24.92 -2.25
C GLU A 214 -8.84 23.80 -2.39
N ASP A 215 -8.39 22.54 -2.47
CA ASP A 215 -9.29 21.38 -2.48
C ASP A 215 -10.14 21.32 -1.24
N ILE A 216 -9.57 21.53 -0.05
CA ILE A 216 -10.31 21.53 1.22
C ILE A 216 -11.41 22.60 1.23
N ASN A 217 -11.08 23.81 0.77
CA ASN A 217 -12.07 24.89 0.69
C ASN A 217 -13.22 24.56 -0.29
N LYS A 218 -12.91 23.90 -1.41
CA LYS A 218 -13.93 23.40 -2.34
C LYS A 218 -14.80 22.33 -1.70
N ILE A 219 -14.17 21.33 -1.02
CA ILE A 219 -14.86 20.25 -0.33
C ILE A 219 -15.81 20.79 0.75
N ILE A 220 -15.38 21.78 1.54
CA ILE A 220 -16.23 22.42 2.56
C ILE A 220 -17.48 23.05 1.93
N LYS A 221 -17.31 23.80 0.83
CA LYS A 221 -18.44 24.41 0.11
C LYS A 221 -19.42 23.36 -0.43
N ILE A 222 -18.89 22.30 -1.02
CA ILE A 222 -19.67 21.17 -1.55
C ILE A 222 -20.48 20.51 -0.44
N LEU A 223 -19.84 20.19 0.68
CA LEU A 223 -20.53 19.55 1.81
C LEU A 223 -21.64 20.42 2.40
N LYS A 224 -21.45 21.75 2.50
CA LYS A 224 -22.49 22.69 2.91
C LYS A 224 -23.67 22.72 1.91
N SER A 225 -23.39 22.67 0.61
CA SER A 225 -24.44 22.57 -0.41
C SER A 225 -25.20 21.24 -0.30
N LEU A 226 -24.50 20.12 -0.13
CA LEU A 226 -25.14 18.83 0.08
C LEU A 226 -25.96 18.77 1.37
N GLU A 227 -25.53 19.41 2.44
CA GLU A 227 -26.28 19.51 3.70
C GLU A 227 -27.63 20.18 3.49
N ILE A 228 -27.67 21.32 2.78
CA ILE A 228 -28.92 22.01 2.42
C ILE A 228 -29.83 21.10 1.59
N LYS A 229 -29.26 20.36 0.64
CA LYS A 229 -30.03 19.51 -0.29
C LYS A 229 -30.56 18.23 0.36
N THR A 230 -29.81 17.62 1.27
CA THR A 230 -30.09 16.29 1.81
C THR A 230 -30.57 16.30 3.26
N GLY A 231 -30.37 17.39 4.00
CA GLY A 231 -30.59 17.46 5.44
C GLY A 231 -29.53 16.79 6.31
N TYR A 232 -28.50 16.14 5.73
CA TYR A 232 -27.43 15.46 6.45
C TYR A 232 -26.19 16.33 6.58
N MET A 233 -25.65 16.48 7.79
CA MET A 233 -24.48 17.29 8.07
C MET A 233 -23.25 16.87 7.25
N GLY A 234 -22.48 17.84 6.78
CA GLY A 234 -21.22 17.60 6.09
C GLY A 234 -20.08 17.26 7.05
N LYS A 235 -19.38 16.16 6.84
CA LYS A 235 -18.20 15.74 7.60
C LYS A 235 -16.99 15.48 6.71
N ILE A 236 -15.80 15.76 7.26
CA ILE A 236 -14.52 15.50 6.60
C ILE A 236 -13.70 14.58 7.48
N ARG A 237 -13.38 13.40 6.95
CA ARG A 237 -12.50 12.43 7.61
C ARG A 237 -11.08 12.57 7.10
N CYS A 238 -10.19 12.97 7.99
CA CYS A 238 -8.76 13.06 7.70
C CYS A 238 -8.11 11.69 7.55
N HIS A 239 -7.19 11.55 6.58
CA HIS A 239 -6.36 10.36 6.50
C HIS A 239 -5.42 10.29 7.73
N PRO A 240 -5.37 9.16 8.47
CA PRO A 240 -4.68 9.10 9.77
C PRO A 240 -3.19 9.40 9.69
N VAL A 241 -2.55 9.08 8.56
CA VAL A 241 -1.10 9.23 8.37
C VAL A 241 -0.74 10.43 7.50
N TYR A 242 -1.50 10.70 6.44
CA TYR A 242 -1.07 11.62 5.38
C TYR A 242 -1.67 13.02 5.48
N THR A 243 -2.82 13.21 6.14
CA THR A 243 -3.36 14.56 6.31
C THR A 243 -2.47 15.38 7.24
N SER A 244 -1.87 16.45 6.71
CA SER A 244 -0.97 17.32 7.46
C SER A 244 -1.72 18.13 8.54
N GLN A 245 -1.01 18.55 9.59
CA GLN A 245 -1.59 19.44 10.62
C GLN A 245 -2.07 20.78 10.04
N LYS A 246 -1.43 21.28 8.96
CA LYS A 246 -1.86 22.48 8.27
C LYS A 246 -3.25 22.31 7.66
N ILE A 247 -3.52 21.18 7.03
CA ILE A 247 -4.83 20.83 6.46
C ILE A 247 -5.87 20.69 7.59
N LYS A 248 -5.55 19.95 8.65
CA LYS A 248 -6.49 19.76 9.78
C LYS A 248 -6.96 21.06 10.41
N LYS A 249 -6.08 22.08 10.49
CA LYS A 249 -6.41 23.40 11.06
C LYS A 249 -7.39 24.23 10.22
N ILE A 250 -7.54 23.93 8.93
CA ILE A 250 -8.43 24.66 8.02
C ILE A 250 -9.86 24.10 8.08
N ILE A 251 -10.00 22.81 8.41
CA ILE A 251 -11.29 22.15 8.49
C ILE A 251 -12.00 22.66 9.76
N PRO A 252 -13.24 23.21 9.64
CA PRO A 252 -14.03 23.57 10.81
C PRO A 252 -14.21 22.39 11.76
N THR A 253 -14.10 22.65 13.06
CA THR A 253 -14.13 21.58 14.07
C THR A 253 -15.42 20.77 14.02
N GLU A 254 -16.55 21.43 13.77
CA GLU A 254 -17.87 20.82 13.61
C GLU A 254 -17.97 19.91 12.39
N MET A 255 -17.12 20.11 11.37
CA MET A 255 -17.06 19.28 10.18
C MET A 255 -16.05 18.13 10.31
N LEU A 256 -15.23 18.05 11.35
CA LEU A 256 -14.32 16.94 11.52
C LEU A 256 -15.09 15.67 11.89
N ASP A 257 -14.82 14.58 11.14
CA ASP A 257 -15.22 13.24 11.56
C ASP A 257 -14.20 12.70 12.56
N LEU A 258 -14.59 12.61 13.82
CA LEU A 258 -13.78 12.15 14.94
C LEU A 258 -14.06 10.68 15.32
N GLU A 259 -14.92 9.99 14.57
CA GLU A 259 -15.22 8.58 14.83
C GLU A 259 -13.94 7.72 14.75
N LYS A 260 -13.66 6.96 15.78
CA LYS A 260 -12.42 6.15 15.85
C LYS A 260 -12.43 5.00 14.87
N ASN A 261 -13.60 4.39 14.68
CA ASN A 261 -13.76 3.23 13.80
C ASN A 261 -14.25 3.68 12.42
N ILE A 262 -13.45 3.43 11.39
CA ILE A 262 -13.75 3.77 10.00
C ILE A 262 -15.09 3.16 9.54
N TYR A 263 -15.41 1.94 9.97
CA TYR A 263 -16.61 1.24 9.54
C TYR A 263 -17.88 1.87 10.13
N TYR A 264 -17.84 2.39 11.36
CA TYR A 264 -18.94 3.19 11.91
C TYR A 264 -19.10 4.50 11.15
N SER A 265 -17.99 5.18 10.83
CA SER A 265 -18.04 6.40 9.99
C SER A 265 -18.71 6.12 8.64
N ILE A 266 -18.29 5.06 7.93
CA ILE A 266 -18.90 4.63 6.66
C ILE A 266 -20.39 4.33 6.85
N GLY A 267 -20.72 3.60 7.87
CA GLY A 267 -22.08 3.18 8.13
C GLY A 267 -23.03 4.35 8.44
N MET A 268 -22.60 5.34 9.23
CA MET A 268 -23.40 6.55 9.54
C MET A 268 -23.45 7.53 8.38
N SER A 269 -22.66 7.34 7.32
CA SER A 269 -22.64 8.24 6.17
C SER A 269 -23.81 7.96 5.22
N ASN A 270 -24.56 9.02 4.86
CA ASN A 270 -25.52 8.99 3.78
C ASN A 270 -24.77 8.93 2.44
N TYR A 271 -23.89 9.89 2.17
CA TYR A 271 -22.93 9.83 1.07
C TYR A 271 -21.52 9.53 1.58
N ILE A 272 -20.86 8.56 0.94
CA ILE A 272 -19.47 8.21 1.16
C ILE A 272 -18.67 8.75 -0.01
N ILE A 273 -18.01 9.88 0.19
CA ILE A 273 -17.40 10.65 -0.89
C ILE A 273 -15.89 10.57 -0.80
N SER A 274 -15.23 10.25 -1.89
CA SER A 274 -13.77 10.34 -2.00
C SER A 274 -13.32 10.37 -3.45
N LYS A 275 -12.08 10.80 -3.69
CA LYS A 275 -11.45 10.71 -5.02
C LYS A 275 -11.22 9.25 -5.42
N THR A 276 -10.40 8.54 -4.67
CA THR A 276 -9.92 7.18 -5.03
C THR A 276 -9.46 6.41 -3.79
N SER A 277 -10.08 6.64 -2.65
CA SER A 277 -9.69 5.98 -1.39
C SER A 277 -10.14 4.51 -1.34
N THR A 278 -9.36 3.68 -0.64
CA THR A 278 -9.77 2.30 -0.27
C THR A 278 -11.10 2.27 0.47
N VAL A 279 -11.48 3.35 1.14
CA VAL A 279 -12.78 3.52 1.81
C VAL A 279 -13.97 3.28 0.87
N LEU A 280 -13.84 3.64 -0.41
CA LEU A 280 -14.90 3.39 -1.40
C LEU A 280 -15.10 1.88 -1.63
N TYR A 281 -14.00 1.11 -1.65
CA TYR A 281 -14.07 -0.35 -1.74
C TYR A 281 -14.63 -0.97 -0.45
N GLU A 282 -14.25 -0.45 0.72
CA GLU A 282 -14.80 -0.89 2.01
C GLU A 282 -16.31 -0.61 2.08
N ALA A 283 -16.75 0.57 1.63
CA ALA A 283 -18.16 0.92 1.53
C ALA A 283 -18.93 -0.02 0.57
N TYR A 284 -18.32 -0.37 -0.55
CA TYR A 284 -18.87 -1.35 -1.50
C TYR A 284 -19.09 -2.71 -0.84
N ILE A 285 -18.09 -3.22 -0.12
CA ILE A 285 -18.20 -4.50 0.61
C ILE A 285 -19.21 -4.44 1.76
N MET A 286 -19.41 -3.27 2.36
CA MET A 286 -20.45 -3.02 3.37
C MET A 286 -21.86 -2.84 2.77
N GLU A 287 -22.01 -3.10 1.46
CA GLU A 287 -23.28 -2.96 0.72
C GLU A 287 -23.88 -1.54 0.78
N SER A 288 -23.01 -0.53 0.90
CA SER A 288 -23.45 0.85 0.88
C SER A 288 -23.87 1.27 -0.53
N ASN A 289 -25.12 1.76 -0.67
CA ASN A 289 -25.65 2.16 -1.97
C ASN A 289 -25.28 3.60 -2.39
N ASN A 290 -24.64 4.37 -1.50
CA ASN A 290 -24.38 5.79 -1.70
C ASN A 290 -22.89 6.11 -1.81
N ILE A 291 -22.18 5.33 -2.63
CA ILE A 291 -20.78 5.57 -2.95
C ILE A 291 -20.70 6.69 -3.99
N VAL A 292 -19.94 7.72 -3.67
CA VAL A 292 -19.77 8.90 -4.51
C VAL A 292 -18.29 9.10 -4.86
N ILE A 293 -18.00 9.07 -6.16
CA ILE A 293 -16.66 9.34 -6.65
C ILE A 293 -16.55 10.83 -6.96
N ASP A 294 -15.56 11.46 -6.34
CA ASP A 294 -15.30 12.88 -6.58
C ASP A 294 -14.62 13.08 -7.94
N ASP A 295 -15.39 13.53 -8.90
CA ASP A 295 -14.97 13.97 -10.22
C ASP A 295 -14.95 15.49 -10.38
N PHE A 296 -15.29 16.23 -9.32
CA PHE A 296 -15.41 17.68 -9.32
C PHE A 296 -14.14 18.39 -8.83
N THR A 297 -13.52 17.91 -7.74
CA THR A 297 -12.25 18.44 -7.24
C THR A 297 -11.06 17.83 -7.97
N GLN A 298 -11.25 16.70 -8.66
CA GLN A 298 -10.25 16.07 -9.49
C GLN A 298 -10.14 16.75 -10.86
N ASP A 299 -8.98 16.59 -11.51
CA ASP A 299 -8.87 16.77 -12.94
C ASP A 299 -9.86 15.81 -13.65
N LYS A 300 -10.75 16.35 -14.50
CA LYS A 300 -11.71 15.57 -15.29
C LYS A 300 -11.04 14.44 -16.06
N ASN A 301 -9.79 14.65 -16.51
CA ASN A 301 -8.98 13.63 -17.16
C ASN A 301 -8.70 12.43 -16.26
N ASN A 302 -8.50 12.65 -14.96
CA ASN A 302 -8.22 11.55 -14.03
C ASN A 302 -9.44 10.63 -13.84
N TYR A 303 -10.65 11.18 -13.73
CA TYR A 303 -11.87 10.35 -13.64
C TYR A 303 -12.08 9.51 -14.91
N ASN A 304 -11.93 10.12 -16.09
CA ASN A 304 -12.05 9.39 -17.36
C ASN A 304 -10.99 8.28 -17.47
N TYR A 305 -9.76 8.57 -17.06
CA TYR A 305 -8.69 7.58 -17.02
C TYR A 305 -9.03 6.39 -16.10
N LEU A 306 -9.58 6.64 -14.91
CA LEU A 306 -10.01 5.59 -14.00
C LEU A 306 -11.14 4.74 -14.59
N LYS A 307 -12.09 5.37 -15.30
CA LYS A 307 -13.18 4.69 -16.01
C LYS A 307 -12.66 3.81 -17.14
N GLU A 308 -11.72 4.30 -17.93
CA GLU A 308 -11.07 3.54 -19.02
C GLU A 308 -10.33 2.31 -18.47
N LEU A 309 -9.68 2.44 -17.32
CA LEU A 309 -9.02 1.33 -16.63
C LEU A 309 -9.99 0.37 -15.94
N LYS A 310 -11.30 0.57 -16.10
CA LYS A 310 -12.36 -0.25 -15.48
C LYS A 310 -12.33 -0.31 -13.95
N TRP A 311 -11.52 0.51 -13.28
CA TRP A 311 -11.44 0.53 -11.83
C TRP A 311 -12.78 0.85 -11.18
N ILE A 312 -13.50 1.84 -11.71
CA ILE A 312 -14.82 2.27 -11.20
C ILE A 312 -15.87 1.18 -11.35
N SER A 313 -15.69 0.24 -12.27
CA SER A 313 -16.70 -0.79 -12.54
C SER A 313 -16.98 -1.71 -11.35
N ILE A 314 -16.07 -1.80 -10.36
CA ILE A 314 -16.30 -2.56 -9.14
C ILE A 314 -17.21 -1.84 -8.15
N PHE A 315 -17.36 -0.51 -8.25
CA PHE A 315 -18.21 0.29 -7.37
C PHE A 315 -19.59 0.51 -8.00
N LYS A 316 -20.32 -0.55 -8.23
CA LYS A 316 -21.69 -0.47 -8.78
C LYS A 316 -22.70 -0.89 -7.70
N PRO A 317 -23.74 -0.07 -7.45
CA PRO A 317 -23.94 1.28 -7.99
C PRO A 317 -23.00 2.31 -7.34
N HIS A 318 -22.60 3.32 -8.12
CA HIS A 318 -21.90 4.50 -7.61
C HIS A 318 -22.40 5.76 -8.34
N GLN A 319 -22.21 6.92 -7.72
CA GLN A 319 -22.58 8.22 -8.27
C GLN A 319 -21.33 9.09 -8.46
N ARG A 320 -21.40 10.08 -9.30
CA ARG A 320 -20.37 11.12 -9.43
C ARG A 320 -20.77 12.31 -8.57
N LEU A 321 -19.77 12.96 -7.95
CA LEU A 321 -20.02 14.14 -7.13
C LEU A 321 -20.68 15.25 -7.95
N SER A 322 -20.28 15.44 -9.23
CA SER A 322 -20.87 16.39 -10.16
C SER A 322 -22.35 16.14 -10.50
N GLU A 323 -22.87 14.96 -10.22
CA GLU A 323 -24.28 14.61 -10.48
C GLU A 323 -25.17 14.89 -9.27
N ILE A 324 -24.60 15.02 -8.09
CA ILE A 324 -25.37 15.16 -6.83
C ILE A 324 -25.28 16.53 -6.18
N ILE A 325 -24.34 17.41 -6.60
CA ILE A 325 -24.24 18.83 -6.15
C ILE A 325 -25.21 19.79 -6.85
#